data_272ed9878b070ef730308a072c2aed8b
#
_entry.id   272ed9878b070ef730308a072c2aed8b
#
_cell.length_a   1.000
_cell.length_b   1.000
_cell.length_c   1.000
_cell.angle_alpha   90.00
_cell.angle_beta   90.00
_cell.angle_gamma   90.00
#
_symmetry.space_group_name_H-M   'P 1'
#
loop_
_entity.id
_entity.type
_entity.pdbx_description
1 polymer ?
#
loop_
_entity_poly.entity_id
_entity_poly.type
_entity_poly.pdbx_seq_one_letter_code
_entity_poly.pdbx_strand_id
1 'polypeptide(L)'
;MLRTLGAALAAALALTGLAASADAGPSLATTAMTPATAATPTPAPTCPPALPVSGQVTGATTTSITFAYWMVLSPPCGYDPPIVVSLFASREDAIQRRDPVAEAVSGPERSGTVTVGGLTPGTAYWFRFGDTEGARGPYLIGGPARTLSLCSATATIDSRWGGGFVATVTVRNGGTETLPGWLVSWRWSGDERIQLVWGGVAEGTGQDVVVRGASWNGTLPPGGSATFGLLVAASATPASVTPICGQ
;
A
#
# COMPACT_ATOMS: atom_id res chain seq x y z
N MET A 1 -13.37 16.89 42.12
CA MET A 1 -13.02 18.20 42.69
C MET A 1 -12.80 19.17 41.55
N LEU A 2 -13.52 20.27 41.61
CA LEU A 2 -13.49 21.59 40.95
C LEU A 2 -13.48 21.58 39.40
N ARG A 3 -14.52 21.88 38.71
CA ARG A 3 -15.36 23.09 38.45
C ARG A 3 -14.55 24.38 38.23
N THR A 4 -14.57 24.91 36.99
CA THR A 4 -14.81 26.32 36.75
C THR A 4 -15.48 26.54 35.38
N LEU A 5 -16.62 27.26 35.48
CA LEU A 5 -17.41 27.91 34.43
C LEU A 5 -16.77 29.28 34.07
N GLY A 6 -17.07 29.81 32.92
CA GLY A 6 -16.91 31.22 32.54
C GLY A 6 -17.33 31.38 31.10
N ALA A 7 -18.41 31.81 30.78
CA ALA A 7 -19.16 33.06 30.83
C ALA A 7 -19.18 33.74 29.47
N ALA A 8 -20.40 33.88 28.93
CA ALA A 8 -20.77 34.60 27.71
C ALA A 8 -20.66 36.13 27.92
N LEU A 9 -20.34 36.85 26.85
CA LEU A 9 -20.65 38.30 26.76
C LEU A 9 -21.26 38.61 25.41
N ALA A 10 -22.52 38.98 25.44
CA ALA A 10 -23.23 39.67 24.37
C ALA A 10 -23.01 41.18 24.51
N ALA A 11 -22.76 41.87 23.41
CA ALA A 11 -22.85 43.30 23.34
C ALA A 11 -23.69 43.73 22.14
N ALA A 12 -24.84 44.26 22.43
CA ALA A 12 -25.70 45.02 21.52
C ALA A 12 -25.38 46.54 21.65
N LEU A 13 -25.36 47.28 20.54
CA LEU A 13 -25.46 48.75 20.50
C LEU A 13 -25.95 49.16 19.12
N ALA A 14 -27.20 49.53 19.01
CA ALA A 14 -27.75 50.89 19.10
C ALA A 14 -27.56 51.73 17.81
N LEU A 15 -28.71 51.92 17.13
CA LEU A 15 -28.97 52.86 16.07
C LEU A 15 -28.87 54.30 16.61
N THR A 16 -28.24 55.19 15.86
CA THR A 16 -28.60 56.60 15.86
C THR A 16 -28.67 57.12 14.44
N GLY A 17 -29.85 57.55 14.06
CA GLY A 17 -30.12 58.23 12.82
C GLY A 17 -29.70 59.71 12.90
N LEU A 18 -29.35 60.28 11.78
CA LEU A 18 -29.36 61.73 11.54
C LEU A 18 -29.81 62.02 10.11
N ALA A 19 -30.67 63.03 10.03
CA ALA A 19 -31.42 63.42 8.86
C ALA A 19 -30.63 64.32 7.90
N ALA A 20 -30.96 64.19 6.66
CA ALA A 20 -31.15 65.13 5.58
C ALA A 20 -30.28 66.41 5.50
N SER A 21 -29.61 66.60 4.36
CA SER A 21 -29.59 67.88 3.63
C SER A 21 -29.56 67.56 2.14
N ALA A 22 -30.52 68.09 1.43
CA ALA A 22 -30.58 68.09 -0.03
C ALA A 22 -29.72 69.22 -0.55
N ASP A 23 -28.71 68.86 -1.39
CA ASP A 23 -28.05 69.84 -2.22
C ASP A 23 -28.11 69.38 -3.66
N ALA A 24 -28.60 70.30 -4.51
CA ALA A 24 -28.72 70.10 -5.94
C ALA A 24 -27.33 70.19 -6.61
N GLY A 25 -26.82 69.06 -7.05
CA GLY A 25 -25.58 68.96 -7.84
C GLY A 25 -25.88 68.75 -9.33
N PRO A 26 -24.94 69.07 -10.21
CA PRO A 26 -25.14 69.22 -11.65
C PRO A 26 -25.32 67.87 -12.37
N SER A 27 -26.09 68.01 -13.44
CA SER A 27 -26.38 66.98 -14.44
C SER A 27 -25.17 66.10 -14.81
N LEU A 28 -25.23 64.83 -14.40
CA LEU A 28 -24.27 63.84 -14.83
C LEU A 28 -24.65 63.37 -16.23
N ALA A 29 -23.69 63.57 -17.15
CA ALA A 29 -23.76 63.01 -18.49
C ALA A 29 -23.88 61.44 -18.39
N THR A 30 -24.93 60.92 -18.92
CA THR A 30 -25.15 59.47 -19.03
C THR A 30 -24.16 58.93 -20.03
N THR A 31 -23.03 58.41 -19.56
CA THR A 31 -22.12 57.62 -20.37
C THR A 31 -22.82 56.26 -20.61
N ALA A 32 -23.22 56.05 -21.86
CA ALA A 32 -23.78 54.77 -22.31
C ALA A 32 -22.71 53.69 -22.08
N MET A 33 -22.93 52.83 -21.10
CA MET A 33 -22.14 51.62 -20.95
C MET A 33 -22.49 50.69 -22.11
N THR A 34 -21.52 50.53 -23.00
CA THR A 34 -21.58 49.51 -24.05
C THR A 34 -21.71 48.12 -23.34
N PRO A 35 -22.71 47.32 -23.67
CA PRO A 35 -22.82 46.00 -23.06
C PRO A 35 -21.54 45.19 -23.40
N ALA A 36 -20.80 44.76 -22.37
CA ALA A 36 -19.72 43.82 -22.56
C ALA A 36 -20.29 42.56 -23.21
N THR A 37 -19.87 42.27 -24.39
CA THR A 37 -20.20 41.02 -25.07
C THR A 37 -19.72 39.88 -24.21
N ALA A 38 -20.63 39.14 -23.61
CA ALA A 38 -20.31 37.96 -22.83
C ALA A 38 -19.55 36.98 -23.75
N ALA A 39 -18.30 36.72 -23.44
CA ALA A 39 -17.53 35.72 -24.17
C ALA A 39 -18.26 34.38 -24.06
N THR A 40 -18.56 33.79 -25.21
CA THR A 40 -19.14 32.44 -25.26
C THR A 40 -18.18 31.52 -24.56
N PRO A 41 -18.60 30.71 -23.55
CA PRO A 41 -17.72 29.79 -22.88
C PRO A 41 -17.13 28.80 -23.90
N THR A 42 -15.80 28.74 -23.95
CA THR A 42 -15.11 27.76 -24.79
C THR A 42 -15.53 26.38 -24.31
N PRO A 43 -16.02 25.50 -25.19
CA PRO A 43 -16.39 24.15 -24.78
C PRO A 43 -15.20 23.43 -24.14
N ALA A 44 -15.45 22.74 -23.04
CA ALA A 44 -14.41 21.96 -22.36
C ALA A 44 -13.85 20.91 -23.35
N PRO A 45 -12.54 20.69 -23.35
CA PRO A 45 -11.93 19.71 -24.25
C PRO A 45 -12.48 18.31 -23.95
N THR A 46 -12.88 17.60 -25.01
CA THR A 46 -13.30 16.21 -24.91
C THR A 46 -12.06 15.34 -24.90
N CYS A 47 -11.77 14.70 -23.77
CA CYS A 47 -10.62 13.83 -23.64
C CYS A 47 -10.90 12.43 -24.17
N PRO A 48 -9.92 11.78 -24.85
CA PRO A 48 -10.08 10.42 -25.31
C PRO A 48 -10.20 9.46 -24.12
N PRO A 49 -10.90 8.32 -24.26
CA PRO A 49 -11.01 7.30 -23.21
C PRO A 49 -9.71 6.48 -23.12
N ALA A 50 -8.60 7.13 -22.83
CA ALA A 50 -7.30 6.53 -22.65
C ALA A 50 -6.75 6.87 -21.26
N LEU A 51 -5.90 5.98 -20.74
CA LEU A 51 -5.26 6.20 -19.45
C LEU A 51 -4.23 7.33 -19.56
N PRO A 52 -4.28 8.34 -18.69
CA PRO A 52 -3.33 9.45 -18.75
C PRO A 52 -1.89 9.00 -18.41
N VAL A 53 -1.74 8.03 -17.53
CA VAL A 53 -0.49 7.39 -17.16
C VAL A 53 -0.66 5.88 -17.23
N SER A 54 0.32 5.19 -17.77
CA SER A 54 0.45 3.74 -17.72
C SER A 54 1.68 3.38 -16.93
N GLY A 55 1.67 2.22 -16.28
CA GLY A 55 2.84 1.78 -15.51
C GLY A 55 2.72 0.34 -15.04
N GLN A 56 3.87 -0.20 -14.64
CA GLN A 56 4.00 -1.56 -14.15
C GLN A 56 5.05 -1.66 -13.06
N VAL A 57 4.92 -2.69 -12.23
CA VAL A 57 5.97 -3.05 -11.26
C VAL A 57 7.16 -3.63 -12.01
N THR A 58 8.35 -3.09 -11.77
CA THR A 58 9.61 -3.54 -12.38
C THR A 58 10.58 -4.14 -11.38
N GLY A 59 10.37 -3.93 -10.08
CA GLY A 59 11.21 -4.49 -9.05
C GLY A 59 10.57 -4.35 -7.67
N ALA A 60 11.04 -5.18 -6.74
CA ALA A 60 10.70 -5.09 -5.34
C ALA A 60 11.90 -5.50 -4.49
N THR A 61 12.01 -4.88 -3.32
CA THR A 61 12.86 -5.32 -2.22
C THR A 61 11.99 -5.73 -1.05
N THR A 62 12.57 -5.98 0.10
CA THR A 62 11.81 -6.26 1.33
C THR A 62 11.05 -5.02 1.84
N THR A 63 11.50 -3.81 1.49
CA THR A 63 10.96 -2.55 2.04
C THR A 63 10.61 -1.52 0.97
N SER A 64 10.67 -1.89 -0.31
CA SER A 64 10.34 -0.98 -1.41
C SER A 64 9.76 -1.71 -2.61
N ILE A 65 9.01 -0.96 -3.44
CA ILE A 65 8.52 -1.40 -4.75
C ILE A 65 8.88 -0.34 -5.77
N THR A 66 9.43 -0.77 -6.92
CA THR A 66 9.80 0.10 -8.02
C THR A 66 8.80 -0.06 -9.17
N PHE A 67 8.34 1.07 -9.68
CA PHE A 67 7.41 1.17 -10.79
C PHE A 67 8.08 1.85 -11.98
N ALA A 68 7.94 1.29 -13.17
CA ALA A 68 8.12 2.05 -14.40
C ALA A 68 6.81 2.71 -14.77
N TYR A 69 6.86 3.93 -15.29
CA TYR A 69 5.69 4.67 -15.74
C TYR A 69 5.96 5.38 -17.06
N TRP A 70 4.89 5.65 -17.80
CA TRP A 70 4.91 6.50 -18.99
C TRP A 70 3.58 7.24 -19.12
N MET A 71 3.67 8.51 -19.47
CA MET A 71 2.50 9.37 -19.70
C MET A 71 2.05 9.24 -21.15
N VAL A 72 0.78 8.88 -21.32
CA VAL A 72 0.17 8.69 -22.64
C VAL A 72 -0.40 10.00 -23.16
N LEU A 73 -1.08 10.76 -22.28
CA LEU A 73 -1.77 12.00 -22.62
C LEU A 73 -1.06 13.20 -22.01
N SER A 74 -1.17 14.35 -22.69
CA SER A 74 -0.78 15.66 -22.18
C SER A 74 -1.99 16.42 -21.63
N PRO A 75 -1.82 17.42 -20.78
CA PRO A 75 -2.89 18.32 -20.38
C PRO A 75 -3.65 18.89 -21.55
N PRO A 76 -4.94 19.14 -21.42
CA PRO A 76 -5.78 18.97 -20.23
C PRO A 76 -6.27 17.54 -19.99
N CYS A 77 -5.98 16.58 -20.86
CA CYS A 77 -6.48 15.21 -20.78
C CYS A 77 -5.54 14.26 -20.03
N GLY A 78 -4.32 14.65 -19.77
CA GLY A 78 -3.29 13.88 -19.08
C GLY A 78 -2.65 14.67 -17.96
N TYR A 79 -1.58 14.12 -17.43
CA TYR A 79 -0.78 14.74 -16.36
C TYR A 79 0.47 15.40 -16.94
N ASP A 80 0.95 16.44 -16.24
CA ASP A 80 2.32 16.88 -16.33
C ASP A 80 3.18 16.23 -15.24
N PRO A 81 4.44 15.91 -15.55
CA PRO A 81 5.35 15.44 -14.51
C PRO A 81 5.66 16.58 -13.50
N PRO A 82 5.95 16.24 -12.26
CA PRO A 82 6.07 14.89 -11.71
C PRO A 82 4.72 14.24 -11.41
N ILE A 83 4.69 12.90 -11.41
CA ILE A 83 3.53 12.12 -10.94
C ILE A 83 3.75 11.59 -9.53
N VAL A 84 2.68 11.23 -8.86
CA VAL A 84 2.67 10.57 -7.57
C VAL A 84 2.25 9.12 -7.73
N VAL A 85 2.98 8.20 -7.09
CA VAL A 85 2.55 6.81 -6.89
C VAL A 85 2.15 6.64 -5.45
N SER A 86 0.88 6.32 -5.22
CA SER A 86 0.33 6.07 -3.88
C SER A 86 0.07 4.58 -3.70
N LEU A 87 0.50 4.02 -2.58
CA LEU A 87 0.28 2.62 -2.18
C LEU A 87 -0.75 2.53 -1.07
N PHE A 88 -1.59 1.50 -1.13
CA PHE A 88 -2.69 1.26 -0.21
C PHE A 88 -2.66 -0.16 0.34
N ALA A 89 -3.09 -0.33 1.58
CA ALA A 89 -3.15 -1.65 2.23
C ALA A 89 -4.26 -2.54 1.64
N SER A 90 -5.31 -1.95 1.09
CA SER A 90 -6.42 -2.68 0.49
C SER A 90 -6.84 -2.10 -0.86
N ARG A 91 -7.52 -2.94 -1.66
CA ARG A 91 -8.14 -2.49 -2.92
C ARG A 91 -9.21 -1.43 -2.67
N GLU A 92 -9.94 -1.55 -1.57
CA GLU A 92 -11.00 -0.62 -1.21
C GLU A 92 -10.46 0.77 -0.88
N ASP A 93 -9.37 0.85 -0.10
CA ASP A 93 -8.69 2.13 0.19
C ASP A 93 -8.13 2.76 -1.08
N ALA A 94 -7.59 1.93 -1.99
CA ALA A 94 -7.17 2.39 -3.30
C ALA A 94 -8.35 2.94 -4.13
N ILE A 95 -9.54 2.32 -4.10
CA ILE A 95 -10.74 2.82 -4.77
C ILE A 95 -11.15 4.17 -4.19
N GLN A 96 -11.23 4.26 -2.88
CA GLN A 96 -11.67 5.46 -2.15
C GLN A 96 -10.58 6.51 -2.02
N ARG A 97 -9.33 6.17 -2.32
CA ARG A 97 -8.15 7.06 -2.24
C ARG A 97 -7.95 7.63 -0.84
N ARG A 98 -8.14 6.80 0.14
CA ARG A 98 -7.94 7.18 1.54
C ARG A 98 -6.80 6.38 2.14
N ASP A 99 -6.17 6.98 3.13
CA ASP A 99 -5.14 6.37 3.97
C ASP A 99 -4.02 5.68 3.16
N PRO A 100 -3.34 6.38 2.25
CA PRO A 100 -2.19 5.79 1.56
C PRO A 100 -1.12 5.41 2.59
N VAL A 101 -0.62 4.19 2.49
CA VAL A 101 0.44 3.66 3.37
C VAL A 101 1.77 4.35 3.09
N ALA A 102 2.06 4.61 1.81
CA ALA A 102 3.27 5.28 1.36
C ALA A 102 3.03 5.92 -0.01
N GLU A 103 3.78 6.98 -0.27
CA GLU A 103 3.75 7.70 -1.53
C GLU A 103 5.17 8.05 -1.98
N ALA A 104 5.37 8.15 -3.28
CA ALA A 104 6.59 8.66 -3.86
C ALA A 104 6.30 9.49 -5.11
N VAL A 105 7.11 10.52 -5.33
CA VAL A 105 7.01 11.45 -6.45
C VAL A 105 8.07 11.08 -7.49
N SER A 106 7.70 11.10 -8.76
CA SER A 106 8.63 10.83 -9.86
C SER A 106 9.56 12.02 -10.15
N GLY A 107 10.50 11.82 -11.04
CA GLY A 107 11.26 12.90 -11.69
C GLY A 107 10.38 13.72 -12.67
N PRO A 108 10.99 14.75 -13.31
CA PRO A 108 10.30 15.65 -14.23
C PRO A 108 10.07 15.04 -15.63
N GLU A 109 10.51 13.82 -15.86
CA GLU A 109 10.38 13.14 -17.15
C GLU A 109 8.98 12.57 -17.35
N ARG A 110 8.53 12.50 -18.59
CA ARG A 110 7.23 11.90 -18.94
C ARG A 110 7.22 10.37 -18.89
N SER A 111 8.38 9.76 -18.77
CA SER A 111 8.56 8.33 -18.54
C SER A 111 9.79 8.08 -17.71
N GLY A 112 9.76 7.06 -16.87
CA GLY A 112 10.87 6.75 -15.99
C GLY A 112 10.51 5.71 -14.97
N THR A 113 11.23 5.73 -13.85
CA THR A 113 10.97 4.86 -12.71
C THR A 113 10.79 5.67 -11.44
N VAL A 114 9.97 5.15 -10.53
CA VAL A 114 9.78 5.69 -9.20
C VAL A 114 9.77 4.54 -8.19
N THR A 115 10.48 4.72 -7.07
CA THR A 115 10.56 3.72 -6.01
C THR A 115 9.85 4.22 -4.76
N VAL A 116 8.88 3.48 -4.29
CA VAL A 116 8.17 3.74 -3.04
C VAL A 116 8.81 2.88 -1.96
N GLY A 117 9.35 3.50 -0.93
CA GLY A 117 10.04 2.87 0.18
C GLY A 117 9.24 2.90 1.49
N GLY A 118 9.85 2.41 2.57
CA GLY A 118 9.24 2.39 3.90
C GLY A 118 8.14 1.34 4.07
N LEU A 119 8.13 0.31 3.22
CA LEU A 119 7.09 -0.71 3.18
C LEU A 119 7.40 -1.88 4.12
N THR A 120 6.36 -2.57 4.54
CA THR A 120 6.45 -3.79 5.34
C THR A 120 6.86 -4.98 4.45
N PRO A 121 7.82 -5.80 4.87
CA PRO A 121 8.22 -6.99 4.13
C PRO A 121 7.08 -7.99 3.92
N GLY A 122 7.12 -8.70 2.80
CA GLY A 122 6.17 -9.77 2.47
C GLY A 122 4.72 -9.31 2.28
N THR A 123 4.49 -8.01 2.20
CA THR A 123 3.16 -7.40 2.21
C THR A 123 2.71 -7.03 0.80
N ALA A 124 1.42 -7.25 0.53
CA ALA A 124 0.78 -6.89 -0.72
C ALA A 124 0.17 -5.49 -0.62
N TYR A 125 0.37 -4.69 -1.65
CA TYR A 125 -0.14 -3.34 -1.77
C TYR A 125 -0.89 -3.14 -3.08
N TRP A 126 -1.92 -2.31 -3.04
CA TRP A 126 -2.61 -1.78 -4.21
C TRP A 126 -2.04 -0.40 -4.53
N PHE A 127 -1.97 -0.01 -5.79
CA PHE A 127 -1.35 1.25 -6.16
C PHE A 127 -2.17 2.06 -7.15
N ARG A 128 -1.93 3.37 -7.14
CA ARG A 128 -2.49 4.32 -8.10
C ARG A 128 -1.43 5.33 -8.52
N PHE A 129 -1.61 5.81 -9.74
CA PHE A 129 -0.89 6.98 -10.23
C PHE A 129 -1.79 8.21 -10.14
N GLY A 130 -1.20 9.35 -9.83
CA GLY A 130 -1.84 10.67 -9.79
C GLY A 130 -0.86 11.75 -10.17
N ASP A 131 -1.31 13.00 -10.22
CA ASP A 131 -0.44 14.17 -10.28
C ASP A 131 -0.24 14.78 -8.89
N THR A 132 0.70 15.72 -8.79
CA THR A 132 1.00 16.43 -7.55
C THR A 132 -0.06 17.47 -7.17
N GLU A 133 -0.94 17.84 -8.08
CA GLU A 133 -2.03 18.81 -7.85
C GLU A 133 -3.31 18.11 -7.36
N GLY A 134 -3.29 16.80 -7.26
CA GLY A 134 -4.41 16.00 -6.81
C GLY A 134 -5.44 15.71 -7.89
N ALA A 135 -5.16 16.04 -9.16
CA ALA A 135 -5.93 15.54 -10.29
C ALA A 135 -5.72 14.02 -10.37
N ARG A 136 -6.79 13.29 -10.21
CA ARG A 136 -6.72 11.88 -9.89
C ARG A 136 -7.35 11.11 -11.03
N GLY A 137 -6.50 10.42 -11.79
CA GLY A 137 -6.98 9.50 -12.82
C GLY A 137 -8.01 8.54 -12.25
N PRO A 138 -9.23 8.52 -12.78
CA PRO A 138 -10.29 7.68 -12.23
C PRO A 138 -10.05 6.19 -12.45
N TYR A 139 -9.10 5.80 -13.30
CA TYR A 139 -9.19 4.54 -14.03
C TYR A 139 -8.25 3.42 -13.60
N LEU A 140 -7.17 3.63 -12.84
CA LEU A 140 -6.27 2.53 -12.55
C LEU A 140 -6.02 2.34 -11.06
N ILE A 141 -6.54 1.22 -10.60
CA ILE A 141 -6.01 0.54 -9.44
C ILE A 141 -5.20 -0.63 -9.98
N GLY A 142 -3.90 -0.55 -9.78
CA GLY A 142 -3.00 -1.67 -10.04
C GLY A 142 -2.79 -2.50 -8.78
N GLY A 143 -2.26 -3.69 -8.96
CA GLY A 143 -1.92 -4.58 -7.86
C GLY A 143 -2.67 -5.90 -7.86
N PRO A 144 -2.40 -6.75 -6.85
CA PRO A 144 -1.45 -6.46 -5.77
C PRO A 144 0.01 -6.51 -6.22
N ALA A 145 0.78 -5.49 -5.84
CA ALA A 145 2.24 -5.48 -5.87
C ALA A 145 2.75 -5.91 -4.49
N ARG A 146 3.76 -6.78 -4.45
CA ARG A 146 4.22 -7.34 -3.18
C ARG A 146 5.68 -7.06 -2.95
N THR A 147 6.04 -6.62 -1.73
CA THR A 147 7.42 -6.60 -1.25
C THR A 147 7.94 -8.03 -1.08
N LEU A 148 9.26 -8.20 -1.19
CA LEU A 148 9.88 -9.48 -0.90
C LEU A 148 9.74 -9.81 0.59
N SER A 149 9.55 -11.09 0.90
CA SER A 149 9.61 -11.57 2.28
C SER A 149 11.05 -11.53 2.77
N LEU A 150 11.24 -11.25 4.05
CA LEU A 150 12.58 -11.30 4.67
C LEU A 150 13.16 -12.71 4.67
N CYS A 151 12.31 -13.72 4.65
CA CYS A 151 12.75 -15.11 4.62
C CYS A 151 11.96 -15.94 3.61
N SER A 152 12.53 -17.08 3.24
CA SER A 152 11.89 -18.13 2.46
C SER A 152 11.95 -19.45 3.23
N ALA A 153 10.98 -20.34 2.98
CA ALA A 153 10.99 -21.68 3.53
C ALA A 153 10.75 -22.69 2.39
N THR A 154 11.48 -23.79 2.41
CA THR A 154 11.31 -24.92 1.47
C THR A 154 11.26 -26.21 2.26
N ALA A 155 10.39 -27.14 1.87
CA ALA A 155 10.28 -28.43 2.51
C ALA A 155 10.67 -29.55 1.52
N THR A 156 11.40 -30.53 2.03
CA THR A 156 11.74 -31.77 1.33
C THR A 156 11.19 -32.95 2.13
N ILE A 157 10.54 -33.87 1.48
CA ILE A 157 10.13 -35.14 2.09
C ILE A 157 11.27 -36.11 1.91
N ASP A 158 11.94 -36.46 3.01
CA ASP A 158 13.19 -37.24 2.99
C ASP A 158 12.92 -38.72 2.93
N SER A 159 11.87 -39.19 3.61
CA SER A 159 11.48 -40.59 3.60
C SER A 159 9.96 -40.75 3.78
N ARG A 160 9.42 -41.87 3.26
CA ARG A 160 7.99 -42.18 3.26
C ARG A 160 7.79 -43.66 3.63
N TRP A 161 6.72 -43.95 4.37
CA TRP A 161 6.28 -45.33 4.67
C TRP A 161 4.75 -45.38 4.78
N GLY A 162 4.21 -46.59 4.87
CA GLY A 162 2.78 -46.72 5.12
C GLY A 162 2.42 -46.20 6.53
N GLY A 163 1.81 -45.03 6.60
CA GLY A 163 1.38 -44.37 7.85
C GLY A 163 2.17 -43.11 8.22
N GLY A 164 3.09 -42.63 7.38
CA GLY A 164 3.77 -41.36 7.67
C GLY A 164 4.98 -41.02 6.79
N PHE A 165 5.66 -39.99 7.17
CA PHE A 165 6.85 -39.48 6.49
C PHE A 165 7.74 -38.66 7.40
N VAL A 166 8.99 -38.48 7.01
CA VAL A 166 9.92 -37.47 7.55
C VAL A 166 10.12 -36.38 6.52
N ALA A 167 10.12 -35.16 6.97
CA ALA A 167 10.41 -34.01 6.13
C ALA A 167 11.42 -33.08 6.81
N THR A 168 12.28 -32.46 6.01
CA THR A 168 13.18 -31.36 6.41
C THR A 168 12.68 -30.06 5.82
N VAL A 169 12.59 -29.03 6.63
CA VAL A 169 12.27 -27.67 6.19
C VAL A 169 13.51 -26.80 6.37
N THR A 170 13.89 -26.12 5.29
CA THR A 170 14.99 -25.15 5.27
C THR A 170 14.41 -23.75 5.24
N VAL A 171 14.80 -22.93 6.21
CA VAL A 171 14.48 -21.49 6.30
C VAL A 171 15.70 -20.72 5.90
N ARG A 172 15.56 -19.72 5.04
CA ARG A 172 16.66 -18.87 4.58
C ARG A 172 16.31 -17.40 4.74
N ASN A 173 17.23 -16.62 5.32
CA ASN A 173 17.17 -15.16 5.28
C ASN A 173 17.53 -14.65 3.88
N GLY A 174 16.57 -14.11 3.15
CA GLY A 174 16.75 -13.50 1.84
C GLY A 174 16.98 -11.98 1.89
N GLY A 175 16.93 -11.38 3.09
CA GLY A 175 17.15 -9.97 3.31
C GLY A 175 18.63 -9.60 3.41
N THR A 176 18.90 -8.31 3.47
CA THR A 176 20.24 -7.73 3.64
C THR A 176 20.62 -7.51 5.10
N GLU A 177 19.68 -7.70 6.02
CA GLU A 177 19.87 -7.52 7.46
C GLU A 177 19.64 -8.83 8.22
N THR A 178 20.12 -8.86 9.46
CA THR A 178 19.90 -10.01 10.34
C THR A 178 18.41 -10.17 10.63
N LEU A 179 17.89 -11.36 10.40
CA LEU A 179 16.53 -11.77 10.76
C LEU A 179 16.55 -12.20 12.23
N PRO A 180 15.91 -11.44 13.16
CA PRO A 180 16.00 -11.69 14.59
C PRO A 180 15.16 -12.88 15.06
N GLY A 181 14.28 -13.37 14.20
CA GLY A 181 13.44 -14.53 14.43
C GLY A 181 12.81 -14.99 13.12
N TRP A 182 12.47 -16.25 13.02
CA TRP A 182 11.72 -16.78 11.91
C TRP A 182 10.56 -17.64 12.41
N LEU A 183 9.47 -17.58 11.64
CA LEU A 183 8.29 -18.36 11.82
C LEU A 183 7.92 -18.99 10.49
N VAL A 184 7.57 -20.27 10.49
CA VAL A 184 7.13 -20.99 9.29
C VAL A 184 5.75 -21.56 9.57
N SER A 185 4.82 -21.32 8.66
CA SER A 185 3.45 -21.83 8.75
C SER A 185 3.01 -22.50 7.47
N TRP A 186 2.16 -23.50 7.60
CA TRP A 186 1.45 -24.14 6.50
C TRP A 186 0.17 -24.80 7.00
N ARG A 187 -0.68 -25.19 6.07
CA ARG A 187 -1.88 -25.95 6.37
C ARG A 187 -1.79 -27.31 5.71
N TRP A 188 -2.07 -28.36 6.49
CA TRP A 188 -2.24 -29.70 5.97
C TRP A 188 -3.53 -29.81 5.15
N SER A 189 -3.51 -30.62 4.09
CA SER A 189 -4.67 -30.86 3.24
C SER A 189 -5.45 -32.14 3.62
N GLY A 190 -4.84 -33.00 4.42
CA GLY A 190 -5.39 -34.30 4.81
C GLY A 190 -5.39 -34.50 6.33
N ASP A 191 -5.07 -35.73 6.72
CA ASP A 191 -5.08 -36.19 8.10
C ASP A 191 -3.69 -36.16 8.77
N GLU A 192 -2.75 -35.43 8.17
CA GLU A 192 -1.37 -35.31 8.66
C GLU A 192 -1.35 -34.81 10.12
N ARG A 193 -0.51 -35.43 10.94
CA ARG A 193 -0.29 -35.08 12.34
C ARG A 193 1.19 -35.12 12.67
N ILE A 194 1.71 -34.00 13.14
CA ILE A 194 3.10 -33.92 13.61
C ILE A 194 3.23 -34.73 14.89
N GLN A 195 4.15 -35.70 14.90
CA GLN A 195 4.51 -36.51 16.04
C GLN A 195 5.73 -35.95 16.77
N LEU A 196 6.67 -35.37 16.03
CA LEU A 196 7.91 -34.79 16.56
C LEU A 196 8.40 -33.66 15.67
N VAL A 197 8.95 -32.62 16.31
CA VAL A 197 9.70 -31.55 15.66
C VAL A 197 11.08 -31.50 16.31
N TRP A 198 12.12 -31.39 15.51
CA TRP A 198 13.49 -31.09 16.01
C TRP A 198 14.09 -29.94 15.24
N GLY A 199 14.95 -29.13 15.87
CA GLY A 199 15.54 -27.93 15.26
C GLY A 199 14.60 -26.74 15.17
N GLY A 200 13.39 -26.83 15.73
CA GLY A 200 12.41 -25.78 15.82
C GLY A 200 11.46 -25.99 16.98
N VAL A 201 10.59 -25.01 17.25
CA VAL A 201 9.57 -25.06 18.29
C VAL A 201 8.19 -25.00 17.65
N ALA A 202 7.42 -26.08 17.73
CA ALA A 202 6.05 -26.12 17.23
C ALA A 202 5.11 -25.36 18.19
N GLU A 203 4.30 -24.46 17.64
CA GLU A 203 3.25 -23.72 18.35
C GLU A 203 1.84 -24.24 18.02
N GLY A 204 1.70 -24.95 16.91
CA GLY A 204 0.47 -25.61 16.48
C GLY A 204 0.80 -26.92 15.77
N THR A 205 0.14 -27.99 16.17
CA THR A 205 0.34 -29.36 15.63
C THR A 205 -0.92 -29.89 14.96
N GLY A 206 -1.95 -29.08 14.83
CA GLY A 206 -3.20 -29.39 14.16
C GLY A 206 -3.09 -29.29 12.64
N GLN A 207 -4.20 -28.99 11.99
CA GLN A 207 -4.24 -28.77 10.56
C GLN A 207 -3.46 -27.51 10.14
N ASP A 208 -3.54 -26.46 10.95
CA ASP A 208 -2.71 -25.26 10.80
C ASP A 208 -1.45 -25.45 11.66
N VAL A 209 -0.32 -25.50 11.00
CA VAL A 209 0.99 -25.72 11.63
C VAL A 209 1.76 -24.41 11.69
N VAL A 210 2.37 -24.16 12.83
CA VAL A 210 3.29 -23.05 13.06
C VAL A 210 4.52 -23.58 13.76
N VAL A 211 5.69 -23.32 13.20
CA VAL A 211 6.99 -23.66 13.77
C VAL A 211 7.86 -22.39 13.76
N ARG A 212 8.45 -22.08 14.91
CA ARG A 212 9.41 -20.98 15.04
C ARG A 212 10.82 -21.48 15.33
N GLY A 213 11.79 -20.58 15.15
CA GLY A 213 13.18 -20.82 15.47
C GLY A 213 13.37 -21.15 16.96
N ALA A 214 14.24 -22.10 17.26
CA ALA A 214 14.72 -22.33 18.59
C ALA A 214 15.71 -21.21 19.01
N SER A 215 16.01 -21.10 20.31
CA SER A 215 16.88 -20.03 20.82
C SER A 215 18.29 -20.00 20.19
N TRP A 216 18.76 -21.11 19.69
CA TRP A 216 20.10 -21.27 19.11
C TRP A 216 20.15 -21.10 17.58
N ASN A 217 19.03 -21.15 16.87
CA ASN A 217 18.96 -21.02 15.40
C ASN A 217 17.87 -20.05 14.94
N GLY A 218 17.19 -19.37 15.84
CA GLY A 218 16.13 -18.43 15.51
C GLY A 218 16.64 -17.15 14.82
N THR A 219 17.90 -16.77 15.06
CA THR A 219 18.51 -15.57 14.46
C THR A 219 19.35 -15.98 13.23
N LEU A 220 19.07 -15.39 12.07
CA LEU A 220 19.77 -15.69 10.83
C LEU A 220 20.45 -14.45 10.27
N PRO A 221 21.77 -14.45 10.04
CA PRO A 221 22.45 -13.37 9.35
C PRO A 221 21.97 -13.29 7.88
N PRO A 222 22.28 -12.20 7.14
CA PRO A 222 21.99 -12.09 5.72
C PRO A 222 22.49 -13.31 4.93
N GLY A 223 21.60 -13.93 4.14
CA GLY A 223 21.89 -15.15 3.40
C GLY A 223 22.03 -16.42 4.24
N GLY A 224 21.95 -16.29 5.58
CA GLY A 224 21.99 -17.42 6.51
C GLY A 224 20.78 -18.32 6.41
N SER A 225 20.89 -19.57 6.89
CA SER A 225 19.82 -20.54 6.88
C SER A 225 19.78 -21.37 8.17
N ALA A 226 18.60 -21.85 8.51
CA ALA A 226 18.36 -22.86 9.54
C ALA A 226 17.52 -23.99 8.96
N THR A 227 17.63 -25.18 9.57
CA THR A 227 16.81 -26.31 9.22
C THR A 227 16.09 -26.85 10.45
N PHE A 228 14.90 -27.36 10.24
CA PHE A 228 14.18 -28.16 11.23
C PHE A 228 13.55 -29.37 10.56
N GLY A 229 13.32 -30.41 11.31
CA GLY A 229 12.74 -31.62 10.79
C GLY A 229 11.42 -31.97 11.46
N LEU A 230 10.63 -32.77 10.76
CA LEU A 230 9.30 -33.22 11.13
C LEU A 230 9.20 -34.74 11.00
N LEU A 231 8.65 -35.39 12.01
CA LEU A 231 8.09 -36.73 11.92
C LEU A 231 6.57 -36.56 11.86
N VAL A 232 5.94 -37.08 10.80
CA VAL A 232 4.50 -36.88 10.55
C VAL A 232 3.83 -38.23 10.35
N ALA A 233 2.74 -38.48 11.07
CA ALA A 233 1.82 -39.55 10.81
C ALA A 233 0.76 -39.08 9.82
N ALA A 234 0.46 -39.89 8.80
CA ALA A 234 -0.56 -39.61 7.78
C ALA A 234 -1.01 -40.92 7.09
N SER A 235 -2.25 -41.00 6.72
CA SER A 235 -2.77 -42.15 5.93
C SER A 235 -2.17 -42.15 4.51
N ALA A 236 -1.85 -40.95 3.98
CA ALA A 236 -1.18 -40.77 2.70
C ALA A 236 -0.14 -39.66 2.81
N THR A 237 1.02 -39.85 2.19
CA THR A 237 2.04 -38.80 2.14
C THR A 237 1.62 -37.74 1.10
N PRO A 238 1.61 -36.43 1.44
CA PRO A 238 1.29 -35.41 0.47
C PRO A 238 2.36 -35.32 -0.63
N ALA A 239 1.99 -34.84 -1.81
CA ALA A 239 2.94 -34.66 -2.92
C ALA A 239 4.04 -33.66 -2.57
N SER A 240 3.66 -32.61 -1.86
CA SER A 240 4.56 -31.54 -1.38
C SER A 240 4.01 -30.89 -0.12
N VAL A 241 4.91 -30.27 0.65
CA VAL A 241 4.57 -29.34 1.73
C VAL A 241 4.98 -27.94 1.25
N THR A 242 4.09 -26.99 1.35
CA THR A 242 4.33 -25.61 0.90
C THR A 242 4.39 -24.67 2.12
N PRO A 243 5.55 -24.57 2.79
CA PRO A 243 5.69 -23.71 3.94
C PRO A 243 5.80 -22.23 3.52
N ILE A 244 5.21 -21.36 4.34
CA ILE A 244 5.31 -19.91 4.21
C ILE A 244 6.17 -19.40 5.36
N CYS A 245 7.20 -18.63 5.03
CA CYS A 245 8.06 -17.99 6.05
C CYS A 245 7.55 -16.60 6.37
N GLY A 246 7.52 -16.28 7.67
CA GLY A 246 7.15 -14.98 8.24
C GLY A 246 8.05 -14.59 9.42
N GLN A 247 7.68 -13.53 10.07
CA GLN A 247 8.23 -13.03 11.35
C GLN A 247 7.12 -12.94 12.37
#